data_b812e9886d9bc5915baff3dd7f186de1
#
_entry.id   b812e9886d9bc5915baff3dd7f186de1
#
_cell.length_a   1.000
_cell.length_b   1.000
_cell.length_c   1.000
_cell.angle_alpha   90.00
_cell.angle_beta   90.00
_cell.angle_gamma   90.00
#
_symmetry.space_group_name_H-M   'P 1'
#
loop_
_entity.id
_entity.type
_entity.pdbx_description
1 polymer ?
#
loop_
_entity_poly.entity_id
_entity_poly.type
_entity_poly.pdbx_seq_one_letter_code
_entity_poly.pdbx_strand_id
1 'polypeptide(L)'
;MKPLITLCLTLFLHTSLAAAPPNIVLVFIDDMGWGDFSCFGNKAVKTPHIDRLAKEGVRFEQFYVNSPICSPSRTAISTGQYPQRWRITSYLAHRAINKRRGMAQWLDPKAPMLARSLQQAGYATGHFGKWHMGGQRDVDNAPAITEYGFDASLTNFEGMGPKLLPLTLRPGQDPKKPGRIWGAAERLGKGVRWMQRSEITKGFVDEAIPFIKKAAKAKKPFYINLWPDDVHSPFWPPVDQWADGKRGLYHAVLQAMDQQLGKLFDHIRNDPALAKNTIVLVCSDNGPEQGAGSAGPFRGFKTHLYEGGVRSSLIVWGGPVAKRNYFNRTSVFSAVDLVPTLLDLTGTPHPKGAKFDGESLPAILLGKSAASRKAPIYFRRPPDRDAFYGDNDLPDLAVRDGQWKFLCEYDGTEPELFDMEKDRGETRNLAAQHPDLVKKFTQACIAWHKSMPPDNGPQLAGDFRRPTPRNPKKK
;
A
#
# COMPACT_ATOMS: atom_id res chain seq x y z
N MET A 1 -70.64 32.34 -24.81
CA MET A 1 -69.20 32.60 -24.59
C MET A 1 -68.79 31.80 -23.37
N LYS A 2 -68.00 30.75 -23.55
CA LYS A 2 -67.45 29.90 -22.45
C LYS A 2 -65.99 30.32 -22.27
N PRO A 3 -65.46 30.56 -21.06
CA PRO A 3 -64.07 30.89 -20.88
C PRO A 3 -63.20 29.64 -20.96
N LEU A 4 -62.14 29.73 -21.74
CA LEU A 4 -61.05 28.74 -21.84
C LEU A 4 -60.11 28.97 -20.62
N ILE A 5 -60.08 27.98 -19.73
CA ILE A 5 -59.08 27.98 -18.61
C ILE A 5 -57.79 27.34 -19.16
N THR A 6 -56.77 28.12 -19.38
CA THR A 6 -55.42 27.66 -19.76
C THR A 6 -54.70 27.19 -18.47
N LEU A 7 -54.55 25.87 -18.35
CA LEU A 7 -53.81 25.24 -17.27
C LEU A 7 -52.31 25.31 -17.60
N CYS A 8 -51.60 26.24 -16.97
CA CYS A 8 -50.13 26.28 -17.03
C CYS A 8 -49.53 25.19 -16.14
N LEU A 9 -49.08 24.11 -16.76
CA LEU A 9 -48.34 23.03 -16.10
C LEU A 9 -46.89 23.50 -15.88
N THR A 10 -46.54 23.99 -14.68
CA THR A 10 -45.16 24.29 -14.28
C THR A 10 -44.44 22.96 -13.99
N LEU A 11 -43.60 22.51 -14.94
CA LEU A 11 -42.68 21.40 -14.74
C LEU A 11 -41.59 21.85 -13.77
N PHE A 12 -41.69 21.45 -12.48
CA PHE A 12 -40.57 21.53 -11.56
C PHE A 12 -39.54 20.46 -11.93
N LEU A 13 -38.52 20.84 -12.69
CA LEU A 13 -37.31 20.04 -12.82
C LEU A 13 -36.65 19.94 -11.42
N HIS A 14 -36.89 18.86 -10.72
CA HIS A 14 -36.06 18.49 -9.58
C HIS A 14 -34.69 18.07 -10.11
N THR A 15 -33.79 19.02 -10.29
CA THR A 15 -32.37 18.71 -10.41
C THR A 15 -31.93 18.17 -9.04
N SER A 16 -31.92 16.86 -8.92
CA SER A 16 -31.23 16.16 -7.84
C SER A 16 -29.76 16.66 -7.91
N LEU A 17 -29.37 17.57 -7.01
CA LEU A 17 -27.97 17.90 -6.84
C LEU A 17 -27.25 16.60 -6.43
N ALA A 18 -26.64 15.93 -7.39
CA ALA A 18 -25.75 14.82 -7.08
C ALA A 18 -24.70 15.31 -6.07
N ALA A 19 -24.53 14.57 -5.00
CA ALA A 19 -23.52 14.90 -4.00
C ALA A 19 -22.16 15.03 -4.68
N ALA A 20 -21.40 16.08 -4.32
CA ALA A 20 -20.07 16.28 -4.90
C ALA A 20 -19.19 15.03 -4.68
N PRO A 21 -18.45 14.57 -5.69
CA PRO A 21 -17.61 13.39 -5.56
C PRO A 21 -16.58 13.60 -4.41
N PRO A 22 -16.32 12.56 -3.59
CA PRO A 22 -15.47 12.71 -2.42
C PRO A 22 -14.01 12.93 -2.80
N ASN A 23 -13.32 13.75 -2.01
CA ASN A 23 -11.86 13.80 -2.03
C ASN A 23 -11.28 12.53 -1.44
N ILE A 24 -10.09 12.13 -1.88
CA ILE A 24 -9.43 10.90 -1.44
C ILE A 24 -7.99 11.20 -1.05
N VAL A 25 -7.60 10.74 0.13
CA VAL A 25 -6.21 10.70 0.61
C VAL A 25 -5.84 9.26 0.93
N LEU A 26 -4.89 8.71 0.21
CA LEU A 26 -4.34 7.37 0.44
C LEU A 26 -2.97 7.49 1.10
N VAL A 27 -2.90 7.21 2.40
CA VAL A 27 -1.65 7.08 3.16
C VAL A 27 -1.21 5.63 3.10
N PHE A 28 -0.10 5.37 2.41
CA PHE A 28 0.44 4.02 2.19
C PHE A 28 1.86 3.95 2.69
N ILE A 29 2.02 3.38 3.90
CA ILE A 29 3.24 3.42 4.68
C ILE A 29 4.14 2.25 4.28
N ASP A 30 5.45 2.48 4.16
CA ASP A 30 6.43 1.49 3.74
C ASP A 30 6.90 0.64 4.92
N ASP A 31 6.90 -0.70 4.79
CA ASP A 31 7.41 -1.68 5.78
C ASP A 31 6.78 -1.59 7.20
N MET A 32 5.54 -1.15 7.31
CA MET A 32 4.86 -1.09 8.60
C MET A 32 4.03 -2.36 8.84
N GLY A 33 4.18 -2.97 10.00
CA GLY A 33 3.44 -4.16 10.38
C GLY A 33 1.99 -3.89 10.78
N TRP A 34 1.15 -4.91 10.67
CA TRP A 34 -0.24 -4.84 11.08
C TRP A 34 -0.42 -4.39 12.54
N GLY A 35 0.46 -4.84 13.42
CA GLY A 35 0.41 -4.58 14.86
C GLY A 35 1.18 -3.34 15.32
N ASP A 36 1.62 -2.46 14.43
CA ASP A 36 2.49 -1.34 14.81
C ASP A 36 1.73 -0.12 15.35
N PHE A 37 0.50 0.09 14.95
CA PHE A 37 -0.31 1.16 15.55
C PHE A 37 -0.87 0.78 16.92
N SER A 38 -0.95 1.74 17.85
CA SER A 38 -1.53 1.48 19.17
C SER A 38 -3.00 1.07 19.10
N CYS A 39 -3.79 1.56 18.15
CA CYS A 39 -5.16 1.11 17.89
C CYS A 39 -5.28 -0.32 17.32
N PHE A 40 -4.17 -0.93 16.91
CA PHE A 40 -4.07 -2.34 16.54
C PHE A 40 -3.33 -3.20 17.58
N GLY A 41 -3.05 -2.65 18.74
CA GLY A 41 -2.57 -3.39 19.91
C GLY A 41 -1.11 -3.15 20.29
N ASN A 42 -0.38 -2.27 19.63
CA ASN A 42 0.96 -1.88 20.05
C ASN A 42 0.91 -1.19 21.42
N LYS A 43 1.60 -1.77 22.40
CA LYS A 43 1.72 -1.20 23.75
C LYS A 43 3.01 -0.41 23.96
N ALA A 44 3.99 -0.60 23.08
CA ALA A 44 5.32 0.01 23.20
C ALA A 44 5.37 1.41 22.57
N VAL A 45 4.48 1.71 21.63
CA VAL A 45 4.45 2.97 20.88
C VAL A 45 3.06 3.60 20.98
N LYS A 46 3.02 4.92 21.04
CA LYS A 46 1.79 5.71 20.95
C LYS A 46 1.69 6.34 19.56
N THR A 47 0.54 6.16 18.90
CA THR A 47 0.23 6.75 17.58
C THR A 47 -1.07 7.56 17.66
N PRO A 48 -1.09 8.65 18.46
CA PRO A 48 -2.34 9.33 18.84
C PRO A 48 -3.12 9.92 17.67
N HIS A 49 -2.45 10.37 16.60
CA HIS A 49 -3.11 10.93 15.42
C HIS A 49 -3.80 9.85 14.59
N ILE A 50 -3.13 8.72 14.37
CA ILE A 50 -3.70 7.53 13.71
C ILE A 50 -4.81 6.91 14.57
N ASP A 51 -4.61 6.79 15.89
CA ASP A 51 -5.60 6.26 16.80
C ASP A 51 -6.89 7.11 16.81
N ARG A 52 -6.74 8.42 16.65
CA ARG A 52 -7.88 9.32 16.54
C ARG A 52 -8.68 9.05 15.26
N LEU A 53 -8.02 8.84 14.10
CA LEU A 53 -8.71 8.44 12.88
C LEU A 53 -9.45 7.12 13.08
N ALA A 54 -8.80 6.14 13.71
CA ALA A 54 -9.40 4.84 14.01
C ALA A 54 -10.64 4.93 14.92
N LYS A 55 -10.60 5.83 15.91
CA LYS A 55 -11.75 6.12 16.81
C LYS A 55 -12.88 6.85 16.08
N GLU A 56 -12.56 7.70 15.13
CA GLU A 56 -13.54 8.47 14.34
C GLU A 56 -14.02 7.74 13.07
N GLY A 57 -13.45 6.58 12.74
CA GLY A 57 -13.70 5.84 11.51
C GLY A 57 -13.86 4.34 11.69
N VAL A 58 -13.47 3.60 10.66
CA VAL A 58 -13.52 2.14 10.60
C VAL A 58 -12.10 1.58 10.52
N ARG A 59 -11.81 0.58 11.34
CA ARG A 59 -10.62 -0.27 11.24
C ARG A 59 -11.00 -1.60 10.60
N PHE A 60 -10.18 -2.10 9.68
CA PHE A 60 -10.34 -3.43 9.09
C PHE A 60 -9.25 -4.36 9.61
N GLU A 61 -9.67 -5.52 10.15
CA GLU A 61 -8.74 -6.55 10.59
C GLU A 61 -8.16 -7.36 9.44
N GLN A 62 -8.94 -7.57 8.37
CA GLN A 62 -8.65 -8.47 7.27
C GLN A 62 -8.44 -7.72 5.94
N PHE A 63 -7.52 -6.75 5.94
CA PHE A 63 -7.06 -6.10 4.72
C PHE A 63 -5.76 -6.76 4.25
N TYR A 64 -5.72 -7.14 2.97
CA TYR A 64 -4.59 -7.85 2.36
C TYR A 64 -3.96 -7.01 1.25
N VAL A 65 -2.65 -6.83 1.32
CA VAL A 65 -1.85 -6.35 0.20
C VAL A 65 -1.49 -7.52 -0.73
N ASN A 66 -1.23 -7.25 -2.01
CA ASN A 66 -1.10 -8.32 -3.01
C ASN A 66 0.34 -8.81 -3.22
N SER A 67 1.25 -8.37 -2.40
CA SER A 67 2.62 -8.87 -2.34
C SER A 67 3.23 -8.55 -0.98
N PRO A 68 4.14 -9.39 -0.47
CA PRO A 68 4.83 -9.13 0.78
C PRO A 68 6.04 -8.19 0.63
N ILE A 69 6.08 -7.38 -0.45
CA ILE A 69 7.19 -6.45 -0.73
C ILE A 69 6.71 -5.24 -1.55
N CYS A 70 7.44 -4.12 -1.44
CA CYS A 70 7.03 -2.77 -1.83
C CYS A 70 6.60 -2.58 -3.30
N SER A 71 7.48 -2.74 -4.31
CA SER A 71 7.12 -2.38 -5.70
C SER A 71 5.89 -3.11 -6.24
N PRO A 72 5.75 -4.44 -6.07
CA PRO A 72 4.56 -5.13 -6.53
C PRO A 72 3.32 -4.73 -5.74
N SER A 73 3.41 -4.50 -4.43
CA SER A 73 2.27 -4.05 -3.64
C SER A 73 1.79 -2.66 -4.07
N ARG A 74 2.73 -1.73 -4.36
CA ARG A 74 2.45 -0.40 -4.91
C ARG A 74 1.80 -0.47 -6.29
N THR A 75 2.25 -1.40 -7.13
CA THR A 75 1.62 -1.67 -8.44
C THR A 75 0.18 -2.14 -8.26
N ALA A 76 -0.08 -3.09 -7.37
CA ALA A 76 -1.41 -3.64 -7.13
C ALA A 76 -2.42 -2.57 -6.66
N ILE A 77 -2.07 -1.78 -5.65
CA ILE A 77 -2.95 -0.75 -5.08
C ILE A 77 -3.23 0.39 -6.05
N SER A 78 -2.30 0.65 -6.98
CA SER A 78 -2.43 1.73 -7.98
C SER A 78 -3.22 1.32 -9.22
N THR A 79 -3.23 0.02 -9.56
CA THR A 79 -3.80 -0.49 -10.82
C THR A 79 -5.06 -1.33 -10.64
N GLY A 80 -5.33 -1.84 -9.44
CA GLY A 80 -6.42 -2.80 -9.19
C GLY A 80 -6.16 -4.17 -9.83
N GLN A 81 -4.91 -4.46 -10.17
CA GLN A 81 -4.50 -5.69 -10.85
C GLN A 81 -3.34 -6.35 -10.10
N TYR A 82 -3.24 -7.68 -10.23
CA TYR A 82 -2.07 -8.40 -9.70
C TYR A 82 -0.78 -7.89 -10.35
N PRO A 83 0.26 -7.60 -9.56
CA PRO A 83 1.50 -6.97 -10.04
C PRO A 83 2.27 -7.86 -11.02
N GLN A 84 2.04 -9.17 -10.99
CA GLN A 84 2.61 -10.14 -11.92
C GLN A 84 2.21 -9.84 -13.37
N ARG A 85 1.01 -9.30 -13.62
CA ARG A 85 0.56 -8.87 -14.97
C ARG A 85 1.51 -7.87 -15.60
N TRP A 86 2.17 -7.06 -14.75
CA TRP A 86 3.10 -6.01 -15.15
C TRP A 86 4.56 -6.43 -15.03
N ARG A 87 4.83 -7.73 -14.73
CA ARG A 87 6.17 -8.26 -14.48
C ARG A 87 6.93 -7.49 -13.39
N ILE A 88 6.20 -7.02 -12.38
CA ILE A 88 6.76 -6.43 -11.17
C ILE A 88 6.49 -7.40 -10.03
N THR A 89 7.40 -8.35 -9.82
CA THR A 89 7.21 -9.50 -8.93
C THR A 89 8.09 -9.43 -7.68
N SER A 90 9.07 -8.50 -7.65
CA SER A 90 9.87 -8.14 -6.48
C SER A 90 10.11 -6.62 -6.47
N TYR A 91 10.86 -6.12 -5.49
CA TYR A 91 11.25 -4.70 -5.47
C TYR A 91 12.09 -4.38 -6.71
N LEU A 92 11.80 -3.25 -7.32
CA LEU A 92 12.59 -2.76 -8.44
C LEU A 92 13.98 -2.34 -7.94
N ALA A 93 15.01 -2.74 -8.66
CA ALA A 93 16.41 -2.55 -8.32
C ALA A 93 17.19 -1.99 -9.52
N HIS A 94 18.51 -2.20 -9.57
CA HIS A 94 19.32 -1.89 -10.74
C HIS A 94 18.87 -2.71 -11.97
N ARG A 95 19.10 -2.19 -13.18
CA ARG A 95 18.70 -2.81 -14.45
C ARG A 95 19.13 -4.28 -14.56
N ALA A 96 20.38 -4.58 -14.20
CA ALA A 96 20.90 -5.93 -14.28
C ALA A 96 20.16 -6.90 -13.34
N ILE A 97 19.81 -6.45 -12.14
CA ILE A 97 19.06 -7.24 -11.16
C ILE A 97 17.63 -7.48 -11.65
N ASN A 98 16.92 -6.45 -12.12
CA ASN A 98 15.58 -6.60 -12.66
C ASN A 98 15.56 -7.56 -13.86
N LYS A 99 16.55 -7.43 -14.76
CA LYS A 99 16.70 -8.34 -15.92
C LYS A 99 16.92 -9.79 -15.48
N ARG A 100 17.81 -10.03 -14.50
CA ARG A 100 18.07 -11.36 -13.94
C ARG A 100 16.82 -12.01 -13.37
N ARG A 101 15.95 -11.20 -12.72
CA ARG A 101 14.67 -11.64 -12.15
C ARG A 101 13.56 -11.80 -13.20
N GLY A 102 13.79 -11.48 -14.46
CA GLY A 102 12.75 -11.47 -15.50
C GLY A 102 11.71 -10.36 -15.33
N MET A 103 12.06 -9.31 -14.59
CA MET A 103 11.16 -8.21 -14.26
C MET A 103 11.21 -7.06 -15.26
N ALA A 104 10.15 -6.27 -15.29
CA ALA A 104 10.14 -4.96 -15.95
C ALA A 104 11.10 -3.99 -15.25
N GLN A 105 11.53 -2.92 -15.96
CA GLN A 105 12.36 -1.87 -15.38
C GLN A 105 11.53 -0.77 -14.70
N TRP A 106 10.26 -0.66 -15.06
CA TRP A 106 9.25 0.24 -14.49
C TRP A 106 7.85 -0.28 -14.78
N LEU A 107 6.86 0.25 -14.08
CA LEU A 107 5.45 0.02 -14.42
C LEU A 107 5.15 0.66 -15.79
N ASP A 108 4.53 -0.11 -16.70
CA ASP A 108 4.10 0.42 -17.98
C ASP A 108 3.07 1.56 -17.76
N PRO A 109 3.27 2.76 -18.34
CA PRO A 109 2.29 3.85 -18.24
C PRO A 109 0.90 3.50 -18.77
N LYS A 110 0.77 2.45 -19.58
CA LYS A 110 -0.53 1.95 -20.06
C LYS A 110 -1.35 1.23 -18.98
N ALA A 111 -0.76 0.94 -17.83
CA ALA A 111 -1.47 0.34 -16.70
C ALA A 111 -2.71 1.18 -16.32
N PRO A 112 -3.81 0.54 -15.89
CA PRO A 112 -5.07 1.21 -15.55
C PRO A 112 -4.97 1.93 -14.20
N MET A 113 -4.17 3.00 -14.17
CA MET A 113 -3.90 3.77 -12.97
C MET A 113 -5.13 4.49 -12.44
N LEU A 114 -5.40 4.33 -11.14
CA LEU A 114 -6.46 5.07 -10.43
C LEU A 114 -6.29 6.59 -10.62
N ALA A 115 -5.06 7.09 -10.44
CA ALA A 115 -4.77 8.52 -10.59
C ALA A 115 -5.16 9.06 -11.96
N ARG A 116 -4.83 8.34 -13.05
CA ARG A 116 -5.20 8.76 -14.41
C ARG A 116 -6.71 8.78 -14.61
N SER A 117 -7.42 7.77 -14.12
CA SER A 117 -8.88 7.72 -14.24
C SER A 117 -9.54 8.89 -13.51
N LEU A 118 -9.08 9.19 -12.30
CA LEU A 118 -9.57 10.33 -11.51
C LEU A 118 -9.18 11.68 -12.13
N GLN A 119 -7.97 11.82 -12.66
CA GLN A 119 -7.53 13.03 -13.37
C GLN A 119 -8.44 13.30 -14.58
N GLN A 120 -8.71 12.28 -15.38
CA GLN A 120 -9.63 12.37 -16.53
C GLN A 120 -11.07 12.72 -16.12
N ALA A 121 -11.48 12.34 -14.90
CA ALA A 121 -12.77 12.72 -14.31
C ALA A 121 -12.75 14.11 -13.65
N GLY A 122 -11.67 14.88 -13.79
CA GLY A 122 -11.57 16.27 -13.32
C GLY A 122 -10.99 16.45 -11.92
N TYR A 123 -10.48 15.39 -11.29
CA TYR A 123 -9.76 15.49 -10.02
C TYR A 123 -8.41 16.21 -10.20
N ALA A 124 -8.01 16.97 -9.19
CA ALA A 124 -6.61 17.30 -9.00
C ALA A 124 -5.89 16.12 -8.38
N THR A 125 -4.75 15.68 -8.94
CA THR A 125 -4.08 14.44 -8.55
C THR A 125 -2.64 14.71 -8.11
N GLY A 126 -2.24 14.23 -6.92
CA GLY A 126 -0.91 14.44 -6.35
C GLY A 126 -0.27 13.15 -5.81
N HIS A 127 1.05 13.01 -5.99
CA HIS A 127 1.83 11.93 -5.38
C HIS A 127 2.98 12.50 -4.56
N PHE A 128 2.97 12.25 -3.26
CA PHE A 128 3.96 12.74 -2.31
C PHE A 128 4.50 11.57 -1.48
N GLY A 129 5.78 11.23 -1.66
CA GLY A 129 6.42 10.11 -0.99
C GLY A 129 7.12 9.12 -1.91
N LYS A 130 7.34 7.90 -1.41
CA LYS A 130 8.02 6.82 -2.14
C LYS A 130 7.20 6.36 -3.34
N TRP A 131 7.81 6.36 -4.53
CA TRP A 131 7.17 5.84 -5.75
C TRP A 131 7.41 4.34 -5.94
N HIS A 132 8.65 3.93 -6.11
CA HIS A 132 9.15 2.56 -6.27
C HIS A 132 8.49 1.73 -7.38
N MET A 133 7.99 2.38 -8.42
CA MET A 133 7.46 1.74 -9.63
C MET A 133 8.21 2.18 -10.88
N GLY A 134 9.50 2.56 -10.74
CA GLY A 134 10.42 2.97 -11.80
C GLY A 134 11.26 4.18 -11.42
N GLY A 135 12.36 4.41 -12.16
CA GLY A 135 13.26 5.53 -11.89
C GLY A 135 14.14 5.33 -10.65
N GLN A 136 14.59 4.11 -10.42
CA GLN A 136 15.57 3.80 -9.37
C GLN A 136 17.00 3.81 -9.93
N ARG A 137 17.92 4.29 -9.12
CA ARG A 137 19.38 4.25 -9.27
C ARG A 137 19.90 4.43 -10.71
N ASP A 138 20.05 3.37 -11.50
CA ASP A 138 20.55 3.38 -12.88
C ASP A 138 19.44 3.38 -13.95
N VAL A 139 18.16 3.42 -13.53
CA VAL A 139 16.99 3.46 -14.42
C VAL A 139 16.56 4.92 -14.60
N ASP A 140 17.28 5.64 -15.45
CA ASP A 140 17.14 7.08 -15.69
C ASP A 140 16.24 7.45 -16.88
N ASN A 141 15.72 6.48 -17.59
CA ASN A 141 14.77 6.62 -18.70
C ASN A 141 13.38 6.09 -18.37
N ALA A 142 13.06 5.92 -17.09
CA ALA A 142 11.70 5.59 -16.67
C ALA A 142 10.74 6.75 -16.98
N PRO A 143 9.46 6.46 -17.23
CA PRO A 143 8.45 7.50 -17.39
C PRO A 143 8.36 8.44 -16.19
N ALA A 144 8.07 9.71 -16.44
CA ALA A 144 7.80 10.66 -15.36
C ALA A 144 6.53 10.29 -14.60
N ILE A 145 6.45 10.63 -13.31
CA ILE A 145 5.26 10.31 -12.49
C ILE A 145 3.99 10.96 -13.05
N THR A 146 4.12 12.08 -13.72
CA THR A 146 3.02 12.75 -14.42
C THR A 146 2.41 11.91 -15.55
N GLU A 147 3.18 11.01 -16.16
CA GLU A 147 2.65 10.09 -17.18
C GLU A 147 1.71 9.01 -16.61
N TYR A 148 1.65 8.87 -15.31
CA TYR A 148 0.72 7.95 -14.63
C TYR A 148 -0.57 8.64 -14.16
N GLY A 149 -0.77 9.92 -14.53
CA GLY A 149 -1.98 10.69 -14.25
C GLY A 149 -1.90 11.52 -12.96
N PHE A 150 -0.70 11.95 -12.56
CA PHE A 150 -0.51 12.91 -11.48
C PHE A 150 -0.19 14.30 -12.00
N ASP A 151 -0.91 15.32 -11.51
CA ASP A 151 -0.67 16.73 -11.83
C ASP A 151 0.56 17.28 -11.09
N ALA A 152 0.86 16.74 -9.93
CA ALA A 152 2.01 17.11 -9.09
C ALA A 152 2.62 15.91 -8.44
N SER A 153 3.96 15.96 -8.23
CA SER A 153 4.67 14.93 -7.48
C SER A 153 5.86 15.50 -6.73
N LEU A 154 6.17 14.89 -5.59
CA LEU A 154 7.42 15.02 -4.88
C LEU A 154 7.79 13.66 -4.32
N THR A 155 8.90 13.09 -4.78
CA THR A 155 9.34 11.76 -4.35
C THR A 155 10.61 11.82 -3.51
N ASN A 156 10.95 10.72 -2.87
CA ASN A 156 12.26 10.56 -2.24
C ASN A 156 13.30 10.03 -3.26
N PHE A 157 13.93 8.88 -3.01
CA PHE A 157 15.07 8.40 -3.81
C PHE A 157 14.68 7.72 -5.14
N GLU A 158 13.42 7.37 -5.35
CA GLU A 158 12.93 6.68 -6.56
C GLU A 158 11.83 7.45 -7.24
N GLY A 159 11.65 7.21 -8.55
CA GLY A 159 10.74 7.97 -9.41
C GLY A 159 11.44 9.07 -10.17
N MET A 160 10.89 9.45 -11.32
CA MET A 160 11.37 10.58 -12.14
C MET A 160 10.58 11.84 -11.79
N GLY A 161 11.27 12.94 -11.55
CA GLY A 161 10.65 14.23 -11.21
C GLY A 161 11.25 14.88 -9.96
N PRO A 162 10.58 15.89 -9.36
CA PRO A 162 11.05 16.58 -8.16
C PRO A 162 11.31 15.61 -6.99
N LYS A 163 12.37 15.89 -6.21
CA LYS A 163 12.81 15.01 -5.11
C LYS A 163 13.00 15.73 -3.80
N LEU A 164 12.68 15.01 -2.73
CA LEU A 164 13.00 15.34 -1.36
C LEU A 164 13.96 14.27 -0.82
N LEU A 165 15.27 14.56 -0.81
CA LEU A 165 16.29 13.60 -0.42
C LEU A 165 16.69 13.75 1.05
N PRO A 166 16.98 12.64 1.74
CA PRO A 166 17.20 12.67 3.18
C PRO A 166 18.63 13.03 3.56
N LEU A 167 18.73 13.96 4.50
CA LEU A 167 19.89 14.19 5.34
C LEU A 167 19.82 13.33 6.59
N THR A 168 20.95 12.90 7.11
CA THR A 168 21.03 12.08 8.31
C THR A 168 21.83 12.78 9.40
N LEU A 169 21.34 12.70 10.64
CA LEU A 169 21.97 13.30 11.80
C LEU A 169 21.91 12.32 12.97
N ARG A 170 23.05 12.07 13.61
CA ARG A 170 23.18 11.23 14.81
C ARG A 170 23.41 12.07 16.05
N PRO A 171 23.12 11.55 17.25
CA PRO A 171 23.57 12.17 18.49
C PRO A 171 25.06 12.49 18.47
N GLY A 172 25.44 13.72 18.89
CA GLY A 172 26.83 14.19 18.90
C GLY A 172 27.41 14.60 17.55
N GLN A 173 26.69 14.44 16.43
CA GLN A 173 27.13 14.91 15.12
C GLN A 173 26.88 16.42 14.97
N ASP A 174 27.83 17.13 14.31
CA ASP A 174 27.65 18.54 13.96
C ASP A 174 26.41 18.73 13.03
N PRO A 175 25.40 19.47 13.45
CA PRO A 175 24.21 19.71 12.64
C PRO A 175 24.47 20.43 11.31
N LYS A 176 25.62 21.14 11.21
CA LYS A 176 26.04 21.82 9.98
C LYS A 176 26.65 20.86 8.95
N LYS A 177 26.97 19.63 9.37
CA LYS A 177 27.59 18.60 8.52
C LYS A 177 26.80 17.30 8.55
N PRO A 178 25.52 17.33 8.12
CA PRO A 178 24.70 16.13 8.09
C PRO A 178 25.24 15.12 7.06
N GLY A 179 25.01 13.84 7.31
CA GLY A 179 25.21 12.80 6.31
C GLY A 179 24.15 12.87 5.21
N ARG A 180 24.39 12.15 4.11
CA ARG A 180 23.44 12.01 3.00
C ARG A 180 23.23 10.54 2.69
N ILE A 181 21.98 10.12 2.53
CA ILE A 181 21.63 8.80 1.99
C ILE A 181 20.87 8.97 0.69
N TRP A 182 20.96 7.96 -0.17
CA TRP A 182 20.33 7.93 -1.50
C TRP A 182 20.73 9.08 -2.44
N GLY A 183 21.88 9.70 -2.20
CA GLY A 183 22.40 10.81 -3.02
C GLY A 183 22.51 10.49 -4.51
N ALA A 184 22.72 9.23 -4.88
CA ALA A 184 22.74 8.81 -6.29
C ALA A 184 21.41 9.09 -7.03
N ALA A 185 20.30 9.28 -6.31
CA ALA A 185 19.01 9.65 -6.90
C ALA A 185 18.93 11.12 -7.31
N GLU A 186 19.87 11.97 -6.88
CA GLU A 186 19.90 13.40 -7.21
C GLU A 186 19.87 13.63 -8.73
N ARG A 187 20.60 12.81 -9.50
CA ARG A 187 20.65 12.87 -10.97
C ARG A 187 19.30 12.58 -11.66
N LEU A 188 18.37 11.92 -10.97
CA LEU A 188 17.03 11.58 -11.49
C LEU A 188 16.00 12.67 -11.16
N GLY A 189 16.39 13.69 -10.40
CA GLY A 189 15.52 14.76 -9.94
C GLY A 189 15.51 15.97 -10.88
N LYS A 190 14.32 16.51 -11.13
CA LYS A 190 14.17 17.87 -11.66
C LYS A 190 13.78 18.78 -10.50
N GLY A 191 14.79 19.37 -9.84
CA GLY A 191 14.60 20.08 -8.56
C GLY A 191 14.71 19.13 -7.38
N VAL A 192 15.86 19.22 -6.69
CA VAL A 192 16.16 18.39 -5.52
C VAL A 192 16.22 19.30 -4.29
N ARG A 193 15.47 18.90 -3.26
CA ARG A 193 15.56 19.49 -1.91
C ARG A 193 16.09 18.44 -0.96
N TRP A 194 16.85 18.88 0.03
CA TRP A 194 17.38 18.03 1.08
C TRP A 194 16.71 18.37 2.41
N MET A 195 16.29 17.35 3.16
CA MET A 195 15.62 17.49 4.44
C MET A 195 16.10 16.40 5.41
N GLN A 196 16.08 16.66 6.71
CA GLN A 196 16.39 15.64 7.70
C GLN A 196 15.49 14.41 7.51
N ARG A 197 16.08 13.22 7.55
CA ARG A 197 15.35 11.95 7.38
C ARG A 197 14.23 11.81 8.41
N SER A 198 14.47 12.29 9.63
CA SER A 198 13.48 12.32 10.70
C SER A 198 12.28 13.23 10.47
N GLU A 199 12.32 14.09 9.45
CA GLU A 199 11.26 15.04 9.09
C GLU A 199 10.72 14.81 7.65
N ILE A 200 11.08 13.70 7.02
CA ILE A 200 10.79 13.48 5.59
C ILE A 200 9.27 13.46 5.30
N THR A 201 8.49 12.83 6.16
CA THR A 201 7.01 12.82 6.05
C THR A 201 6.43 14.23 6.21
N LYS A 202 7.00 15.06 7.12
CA LYS A 202 6.62 16.47 7.24
C LYS A 202 6.82 17.21 5.91
N GLY A 203 7.92 16.95 5.22
CA GLY A 203 8.19 17.57 3.91
C GLY A 203 7.16 17.19 2.86
N PHE A 204 6.67 15.95 2.85
CA PHE A 204 5.57 15.53 1.97
C PHE A 204 4.22 16.15 2.36
N VAL A 205 3.95 16.27 3.67
CA VAL A 205 2.74 16.92 4.19
C VAL A 205 2.75 18.42 3.85
N ASP A 206 3.90 19.09 3.96
CA ASP A 206 4.08 20.51 3.62
C ASP A 206 3.84 20.79 2.12
N GLU A 207 3.95 19.79 1.22
CA GLU A 207 3.53 19.90 -0.18
C GLU A 207 2.06 19.53 -0.38
N ALA A 208 1.58 18.52 0.33
CA ALA A 208 0.20 18.02 0.17
C ALA A 208 -0.83 19.07 0.61
N ILE A 209 -0.61 19.78 1.72
CA ILE A 209 -1.56 20.79 2.23
C ILE A 209 -1.75 21.96 1.26
N PRO A 210 -0.71 22.62 0.71
CA PRO A 210 -0.89 23.64 -0.34
C PRO A 210 -1.59 23.09 -1.59
N PHE A 211 -1.30 21.85 -1.99
CA PHE A 211 -1.98 21.19 -3.10
C PHE A 211 -3.50 21.07 -2.84
N ILE A 212 -3.89 20.59 -1.65
CA ILE A 212 -5.30 20.50 -1.21
C ILE A 212 -5.96 21.89 -1.28
N LYS A 213 -5.32 22.91 -0.70
CA LYS A 213 -5.84 24.29 -0.71
C LYS A 213 -6.04 24.81 -2.13
N LYS A 214 -5.11 24.53 -3.05
CA LYS A 214 -5.21 24.91 -4.46
C LYS A 214 -6.40 24.21 -5.13
N ALA A 215 -6.57 22.89 -4.90
CA ALA A 215 -7.70 22.13 -5.44
C ALA A 215 -9.05 22.66 -4.89
N ALA A 216 -9.15 22.88 -3.57
CA ALA A 216 -10.34 23.43 -2.93
C ALA A 216 -10.70 24.81 -3.46
N LYS A 217 -9.71 25.72 -3.61
CA LYS A 217 -9.91 27.04 -4.23
C LYS A 217 -10.44 26.95 -5.66
N ALA A 218 -9.96 25.96 -6.43
CA ALA A 218 -10.40 25.69 -7.79
C ALA A 218 -11.73 24.90 -7.84
N LYS A 219 -12.35 24.59 -6.71
CA LYS A 219 -13.56 23.73 -6.58
C LYS A 219 -13.42 22.37 -7.28
N LYS A 220 -12.21 21.83 -7.32
CA LYS A 220 -11.93 20.50 -7.87
C LYS A 220 -11.84 19.49 -6.73
N PRO A 221 -12.43 18.29 -6.86
CA PRO A 221 -12.10 17.20 -5.98
C PRO A 221 -10.63 16.83 -6.15
N PHE A 222 -10.03 16.20 -5.14
CA PHE A 222 -8.62 15.78 -5.22
C PHE A 222 -8.43 14.32 -4.83
N TYR A 223 -7.38 13.73 -5.42
CA TYR A 223 -6.81 12.46 -5.04
C TYR A 223 -5.34 12.64 -4.71
N ILE A 224 -4.93 12.22 -3.52
CA ILE A 224 -3.55 12.30 -3.07
C ILE A 224 -3.05 10.94 -2.63
N ASN A 225 -1.91 10.52 -3.16
CA ASN A 225 -1.03 9.55 -2.55
C ASN A 225 -0.08 10.28 -1.59
N LEU A 226 -0.17 9.99 -0.30
CA LEU A 226 0.83 10.35 0.69
C LEU A 226 1.50 9.06 1.16
N TRP A 227 2.68 8.76 0.62
CA TRP A 227 3.32 7.45 0.77
C TRP A 227 4.64 7.57 1.56
N PRO A 228 4.58 7.70 2.90
CA PRO A 228 5.76 7.83 3.74
C PRO A 228 6.58 6.53 3.76
N ASP A 229 7.90 6.68 3.91
CA ASP A 229 8.84 5.57 4.00
C ASP A 229 9.74 5.64 5.25
N ASP A 230 9.33 6.41 6.24
CA ASP A 230 10.11 6.66 7.45
C ASP A 230 10.49 5.39 8.19
N VAL A 231 9.54 4.45 8.30
CA VAL A 231 9.70 3.17 8.98
C VAL A 231 10.33 2.07 8.13
N HIS A 232 10.80 2.39 6.92
CA HIS A 232 11.71 1.56 6.13
C HIS A 232 13.15 1.82 6.56
N SER A 233 13.95 0.77 6.75
CA SER A 233 15.37 0.92 7.12
C SER A 233 16.19 1.68 6.05
N PRO A 234 17.22 2.44 6.44
CA PRO A 234 17.72 2.65 7.80
C PRO A 234 16.89 3.66 8.61
N PHE A 235 16.74 3.38 9.91
CA PHE A 235 15.91 4.19 10.81
C PHE A 235 16.69 5.40 11.33
N TRP A 236 16.11 6.60 11.15
CA TRP A 236 16.70 7.87 11.55
C TRP A 236 15.65 8.72 12.29
N PRO A 237 15.45 8.46 13.58
CA PRO A 237 14.55 9.27 14.40
C PRO A 237 15.09 10.68 14.64
N PRO A 238 14.30 11.61 15.18
CA PRO A 238 14.81 12.84 15.75
C PRO A 238 15.93 12.55 16.76
N VAL A 239 16.95 13.42 16.79
CA VAL A 239 18.17 13.19 17.61
C VAL A 239 17.85 13.09 19.09
N ASP A 240 16.88 13.87 19.57
CA ASP A 240 16.38 13.87 20.96
C ASP A 240 15.52 12.65 21.31
N GLN A 241 15.09 11.87 20.30
CA GLN A 241 14.31 10.63 20.45
C GLN A 241 15.15 9.40 20.07
N TRP A 242 16.47 9.55 19.96
CA TRP A 242 17.34 8.44 19.59
C TRP A 242 17.29 7.34 20.63
N ALA A 243 17.00 6.12 20.18
CA ALA A 243 16.86 4.96 21.04
C ALA A 243 17.86 3.86 20.66
N ASP A 244 18.11 2.93 21.58
CA ASP A 244 19.02 1.81 21.34
C ASP A 244 18.34 0.67 20.56
N GLY A 245 19.16 0.07 19.72
CA GLY A 245 18.79 -1.12 18.94
C GLY A 245 17.78 -0.85 17.82
N LYS A 246 17.67 -1.81 16.92
CA LYS A 246 16.83 -1.70 15.70
C LYS A 246 15.38 -1.36 16.02
N ARG A 247 14.78 -2.06 16.99
CA ARG A 247 13.37 -1.87 17.37
C ARG A 247 13.13 -0.52 18.06
N GLY A 248 14.06 -0.08 18.91
CA GLY A 248 13.95 1.23 19.56
C GLY A 248 13.98 2.37 18.54
N LEU A 249 14.91 2.34 17.61
CA LEU A 249 14.97 3.32 16.50
C LEU A 249 13.69 3.30 15.65
N TYR A 250 13.19 2.11 15.32
CA TYR A 250 11.93 1.95 14.58
C TYR A 250 10.76 2.60 15.31
N HIS A 251 10.60 2.35 16.61
CA HIS A 251 9.54 2.93 17.42
C HIS A 251 9.61 4.47 17.45
N ALA A 252 10.78 5.03 17.63
CA ALA A 252 10.98 6.48 17.63
C ALA A 252 10.62 7.11 16.26
N VAL A 253 11.02 6.47 15.16
CA VAL A 253 10.65 6.89 13.81
C VAL A 253 9.14 6.81 13.58
N LEU A 254 8.47 5.74 14.04
CA LEU A 254 7.02 5.57 13.92
C LEU A 254 6.26 6.67 14.67
N GLN A 255 6.69 7.02 15.89
CA GLN A 255 6.09 8.13 16.65
C GLN A 255 6.28 9.48 15.95
N ALA A 256 7.48 9.74 15.43
CA ALA A 256 7.78 10.98 14.70
C ALA A 256 6.91 11.09 13.42
N MET A 257 6.74 9.99 12.69
CA MET A 257 5.89 9.92 11.51
C MET A 257 4.40 10.19 11.86
N ASP A 258 3.86 9.57 12.92
CA ASP A 258 2.49 9.83 13.38
C ASP A 258 2.24 11.31 13.69
N GLN A 259 3.18 11.96 14.39
CA GLN A 259 3.11 13.40 14.68
C GLN A 259 3.09 14.26 13.41
N GLN A 260 3.89 13.90 12.41
CA GLN A 260 3.99 14.62 11.15
C GLN A 260 2.72 14.45 10.30
N LEU A 261 2.17 13.24 10.24
CA LEU A 261 0.89 12.94 9.59
C LEU A 261 -0.28 13.68 10.25
N GLY A 262 -0.21 13.87 11.55
CA GLY A 262 -1.22 14.60 12.34
C GLY A 262 -1.58 15.96 11.75
N LYS A 263 -0.61 16.69 11.21
CA LYS A 263 -0.84 18.01 10.57
C LYS A 263 -1.78 17.93 9.37
N LEU A 264 -1.65 16.89 8.53
CA LEU A 264 -2.54 16.67 7.40
C LEU A 264 -3.95 16.30 7.87
N PHE A 265 -4.03 15.40 8.83
CA PHE A 265 -5.32 14.95 9.37
C PHE A 265 -6.08 16.09 10.06
N ASP A 266 -5.38 16.93 10.82
CA ASP A 266 -5.97 18.10 11.46
C ASP A 266 -6.36 19.18 10.44
N HIS A 267 -5.57 19.38 9.38
CA HIS A 267 -5.95 20.29 8.29
C HIS A 267 -7.30 19.87 7.65
N ILE A 268 -7.48 18.58 7.37
CA ILE A 268 -8.73 18.07 6.79
C ILE A 268 -9.87 18.15 7.80
N ARG A 269 -9.64 17.80 9.05
CA ARG A 269 -10.64 17.76 10.11
C ARG A 269 -11.16 19.15 10.48
N ASN A 270 -10.28 20.14 10.53
CA ASN A 270 -10.61 21.50 10.98
C ASN A 270 -11.25 22.37 9.90
N ASP A 271 -11.26 21.91 8.65
CA ASP A 271 -12.02 22.53 7.56
C ASP A 271 -13.36 21.77 7.38
N PRO A 272 -14.52 22.36 7.69
CA PRO A 272 -15.81 21.68 7.64
C PRO A 272 -16.16 21.12 6.25
N ALA A 273 -15.75 21.80 5.17
CA ALA A 273 -16.01 21.34 3.81
C ALA A 273 -15.17 20.12 3.46
N LEU A 274 -13.89 20.13 3.85
CA LEU A 274 -13.00 18.99 3.66
C LEU A 274 -13.43 17.80 4.54
N ALA A 275 -13.69 18.03 5.83
CA ALA A 275 -14.12 16.99 6.78
C ALA A 275 -15.37 16.25 6.30
N LYS A 276 -16.33 16.99 5.74
CA LYS A 276 -17.60 16.43 5.24
C LYS A 276 -17.44 15.56 4.00
N ASN A 277 -16.48 15.86 3.13
CA ASN A 277 -16.40 15.25 1.79
C ASN A 277 -15.02 14.64 1.47
N THR A 278 -14.23 14.27 2.46
CA THR A 278 -12.94 13.61 2.25
C THR A 278 -12.96 12.21 2.86
N ILE A 279 -12.38 11.25 2.15
CA ILE A 279 -12.07 9.89 2.63
C ILE A 279 -10.56 9.79 2.79
N VAL A 280 -10.10 9.44 3.98
CA VAL A 280 -8.70 9.14 4.28
C VAL A 280 -8.57 7.64 4.52
N LEU A 281 -7.67 7.00 3.77
CA LEU A 281 -7.30 5.60 3.94
C LEU A 281 -5.87 5.55 4.46
N VAL A 282 -5.61 4.75 5.51
CA VAL A 282 -4.27 4.54 6.07
C VAL A 282 -3.99 3.06 6.12
N CYS A 283 -2.96 2.60 5.41
CA CYS A 283 -2.51 1.21 5.39
C CYS A 283 -1.01 1.11 5.07
N SER A 284 -0.47 -0.11 5.08
CA SER A 284 0.93 -0.41 4.74
C SER A 284 1.02 -1.24 3.47
N ASP A 285 2.19 -1.20 2.81
CA ASP A 285 2.45 -1.91 1.56
C ASP A 285 2.82 -3.39 1.74
N ASN A 286 3.34 -3.78 2.88
CA ASN A 286 3.66 -5.15 3.26
C ASN A 286 3.81 -5.27 4.79
N GLY A 287 4.12 -6.47 5.26
CA GLY A 287 4.45 -6.69 6.67
C GLY A 287 5.75 -6.00 7.11
N PRO A 288 6.05 -6.00 8.42
CA PRO A 288 7.18 -5.28 8.97
C PRO A 288 8.51 -5.91 8.59
N GLU A 289 9.58 -5.13 8.61
CA GLU A 289 10.94 -5.67 8.55
C GLU A 289 11.25 -6.49 9.79
N GLN A 290 11.88 -7.65 9.59
CA GLN A 290 12.25 -8.56 10.68
C GLN A 290 13.07 -7.86 11.78
N GLY A 291 12.62 -8.01 13.02
CA GLY A 291 13.28 -7.44 14.19
C GLY A 291 13.07 -5.93 14.39
N ALA A 292 12.25 -5.29 13.54
CA ALA A 292 11.89 -3.87 13.67
C ALA A 292 10.45 -3.70 14.15
N GLY A 293 9.48 -3.75 13.24
CA GLY A 293 8.06 -3.61 13.55
C GLY A 293 7.39 -4.89 14.05
N SER A 294 6.06 -4.87 14.13
CA SER A 294 5.22 -5.93 14.68
C SER A 294 4.12 -6.35 13.72
N ALA A 295 4.10 -7.62 13.35
CA ALA A 295 2.97 -8.22 12.65
C ALA A 295 1.77 -8.51 13.57
N GLY A 296 1.83 -8.15 14.85
CA GLY A 296 0.82 -8.52 15.83
C GLY A 296 0.82 -10.03 16.13
N PRO A 297 -0.37 -10.68 16.08
CA PRO A 297 -0.45 -12.12 16.37
C PRO A 297 -0.14 -13.00 15.14
N PHE A 298 0.25 -12.40 14.01
CA PHE A 298 0.38 -13.11 12.75
C PHE A 298 1.78 -13.66 12.52
N ARG A 299 1.85 -14.85 11.90
CA ARG A 299 3.10 -15.51 11.51
C ARG A 299 3.79 -14.75 10.38
N GLY A 300 5.12 -14.66 10.42
CA GLY A 300 5.94 -14.09 9.36
C GLY A 300 6.04 -12.56 9.38
N PHE A 301 6.67 -12.02 8.36
CA PHE A 301 7.02 -10.61 8.19
C PHE A 301 7.26 -10.31 6.70
N LYS A 302 7.78 -9.15 6.36
CA LYS A 302 8.16 -8.74 4.98
C LYS A 302 8.79 -9.92 4.23
N THR A 303 8.41 -10.13 2.98
CA THR A 303 8.78 -11.23 2.06
C THR A 303 8.09 -12.57 2.26
N HIS A 304 7.39 -12.78 3.38
CA HIS A 304 6.65 -14.01 3.66
C HIS A 304 5.22 -13.95 3.11
N LEU A 305 4.71 -15.07 2.59
CA LEU A 305 3.30 -15.18 2.19
C LEU A 305 2.36 -15.49 3.36
N TYR A 306 2.91 -15.76 4.56
CA TYR A 306 2.11 -15.84 5.78
C TYR A 306 1.44 -14.51 6.11
N GLU A 307 0.44 -14.57 6.98
CA GLU A 307 -0.38 -13.41 7.33
C GLU A 307 0.44 -12.17 7.71
N GLY A 308 1.51 -12.36 8.49
CA GLY A 308 2.38 -11.26 8.92
C GLY A 308 3.10 -10.52 7.79
N GLY A 309 3.23 -11.15 6.60
CA GLY A 309 3.84 -10.50 5.44
C GLY A 309 2.84 -9.82 4.49
N VAL A 310 1.59 -10.33 4.42
CA VAL A 310 0.59 -9.88 3.43
C VAL A 310 -0.65 -9.24 4.04
N ARG A 311 -0.91 -9.38 5.34
CA ARG A 311 -2.00 -8.70 6.04
C ARG A 311 -1.52 -7.34 6.54
N SER A 312 -2.22 -6.28 6.16
CA SER A 312 -1.97 -4.91 6.61
C SER A 312 -3.10 -4.40 7.48
N SER A 313 -2.81 -3.44 8.35
CA SER A 313 -3.84 -2.63 8.98
C SER A 313 -4.48 -1.72 7.93
N LEU A 314 -5.81 -1.54 7.99
CA LEU A 314 -6.49 -0.52 7.20
C LEU A 314 -7.41 0.30 8.11
N ILE A 315 -7.25 1.61 8.06
CA ILE A 315 -8.15 2.58 8.70
C ILE A 315 -8.79 3.41 7.60
N VAL A 316 -10.12 3.57 7.67
CA VAL A 316 -10.89 4.42 6.76
C VAL A 316 -11.64 5.45 7.59
N TRP A 317 -11.37 6.73 7.33
CA TRP A 317 -11.93 7.87 8.07
C TRP A 317 -12.46 8.93 7.11
N GLY A 318 -13.46 9.70 7.55
CA GLY A 318 -13.95 10.88 6.87
C GLY A 318 -15.47 10.96 6.78
N GLY A 319 -15.98 12.06 6.20
CA GLY A 319 -17.42 12.35 6.17
C GLY A 319 -18.30 11.28 5.52
N PRO A 320 -17.88 10.63 4.43
CA PRO A 320 -18.66 9.55 3.80
C PRO A 320 -18.73 8.25 4.60
N VAL A 321 -17.88 8.07 5.64
CA VAL A 321 -17.81 6.84 6.43
C VAL A 321 -19.00 6.75 7.37
N ALA A 322 -19.72 5.62 7.33
CA ALA A 322 -20.99 5.46 8.01
C ALA A 322 -20.88 5.12 9.51
N LYS A 323 -19.80 4.47 9.91
CA LYS A 323 -19.59 4.02 11.31
C LYS A 323 -18.37 4.70 11.91
N ARG A 324 -18.46 4.94 13.24
CA ARG A 324 -17.34 5.43 14.04
C ARG A 324 -16.95 4.39 15.07
N ASN A 325 -15.67 4.37 15.43
CA ASN A 325 -15.08 3.41 16.36
C ASN A 325 -15.47 1.95 16.06
N TYR A 326 -15.57 1.62 14.76
CA TYR A 326 -15.96 0.29 14.33
C TYR A 326 -14.72 -0.51 13.92
N PHE A 327 -14.56 -1.68 14.55
CA PHE A 327 -13.54 -2.64 14.15
C PHE A 327 -14.20 -3.77 13.35
N ASN A 328 -14.09 -3.68 12.03
CA ASN A 328 -14.57 -4.71 11.11
C ASN A 328 -13.61 -5.89 11.12
N ARG A 329 -14.04 -6.99 11.75
CA ARG A 329 -13.25 -8.22 11.90
C ARG A 329 -13.61 -9.30 10.89
N THR A 330 -14.69 -9.12 10.16
CA THR A 330 -15.28 -10.17 9.31
C THR A 330 -15.02 -9.96 7.83
N SER A 331 -15.06 -8.73 7.36
CA SER A 331 -14.89 -8.44 5.94
C SER A 331 -13.45 -8.63 5.49
N VAL A 332 -13.23 -9.49 4.52
CA VAL A 332 -11.99 -9.59 3.77
C VAL A 332 -11.98 -8.54 2.68
N PHE A 333 -10.92 -7.76 2.58
CA PHE A 333 -10.71 -6.71 1.60
C PHE A 333 -9.26 -6.75 1.08
N SER A 334 -9.05 -6.54 -0.22
CA SER A 334 -7.71 -6.58 -0.81
C SER A 334 -7.32 -5.23 -1.41
N ALA A 335 -6.03 -4.94 -1.50
CA ALA A 335 -5.53 -3.71 -2.10
C ALA A 335 -5.95 -3.55 -3.57
N VAL A 336 -6.05 -4.64 -4.33
CA VAL A 336 -6.59 -4.59 -5.72
C VAL A 336 -8.06 -4.17 -5.77
N ASP A 337 -8.83 -4.32 -4.68
CA ASP A 337 -10.24 -3.90 -4.62
C ASP A 337 -10.37 -2.38 -4.51
N LEU A 338 -9.32 -1.67 -4.07
CA LEU A 338 -9.40 -0.22 -3.86
C LEU A 338 -9.64 0.54 -5.16
N VAL A 339 -9.02 0.16 -6.27
CA VAL A 339 -9.21 0.87 -7.55
C VAL A 339 -10.66 0.82 -8.02
N PRO A 340 -11.28 -0.35 -8.27
CA PRO A 340 -12.67 -0.38 -8.70
C PRO A 340 -13.63 0.22 -7.65
N THR A 341 -13.34 0.03 -6.35
CA THR A 341 -14.15 0.60 -5.26
C THR A 341 -14.13 2.14 -5.27
N LEU A 342 -12.95 2.76 -5.43
CA LEU A 342 -12.82 4.21 -5.42
C LEU A 342 -13.36 4.84 -6.70
N LEU A 343 -13.24 4.17 -7.84
CA LEU A 343 -13.87 4.61 -9.09
C LEU A 343 -15.41 4.66 -8.93
N ASP A 344 -16.00 3.62 -8.39
CA ASP A 344 -17.46 3.60 -8.17
C ASP A 344 -17.90 4.62 -7.11
N LEU A 345 -17.15 4.78 -6.02
CA LEU A 345 -17.44 5.80 -4.99
C LEU A 345 -17.40 7.23 -5.52
N THR A 346 -16.57 7.48 -6.51
CA THR A 346 -16.41 8.81 -7.14
C THR A 346 -17.32 9.01 -8.35
N GLY A 347 -18.03 7.96 -8.78
CA GLY A 347 -18.78 7.98 -10.03
C GLY A 347 -17.89 8.06 -11.27
N THR A 348 -16.59 7.72 -11.14
CA THR A 348 -15.63 7.77 -12.23
C THR A 348 -15.76 6.51 -13.10
N PRO A 349 -15.92 6.64 -14.43
CA PRO A 349 -15.98 5.49 -15.31
C PRO A 349 -14.73 4.61 -15.23
N HIS A 350 -14.90 3.31 -15.26
CA HIS A 350 -13.80 2.37 -15.39
C HIS A 350 -13.09 2.56 -16.75
N PRO A 351 -11.74 2.51 -16.80
CA PRO A 351 -11.02 2.63 -18.07
C PRO A 351 -11.48 1.56 -19.08
N LYS A 352 -11.71 1.99 -20.32
CA LYS A 352 -12.17 1.08 -21.37
C LYS A 352 -11.21 -0.10 -21.56
N GLY A 353 -11.74 -1.32 -21.48
CA GLY A 353 -10.98 -2.55 -21.63
C GLY A 353 -10.16 -2.96 -20.40
N ALA A 354 -10.16 -2.19 -19.33
CA ALA A 354 -9.49 -2.60 -18.10
C ALA A 354 -10.25 -3.76 -17.43
N LYS A 355 -9.52 -4.82 -17.10
CA LYS A 355 -10.02 -5.94 -16.30
C LYS A 355 -9.32 -5.89 -14.95
N PHE A 356 -10.04 -5.45 -13.91
CA PHE A 356 -9.52 -5.48 -12.55
C PHE A 356 -9.51 -6.90 -11.98
N ASP A 357 -8.50 -7.23 -11.18
CA ASP A 357 -8.48 -8.44 -10.35
C ASP A 357 -9.23 -8.19 -9.02
N GLY A 358 -9.48 -6.93 -8.71
CA GLY A 358 -10.25 -6.49 -7.56
C GLY A 358 -11.74 -6.42 -7.81
N GLU A 359 -12.51 -6.48 -6.72
CA GLU A 359 -13.96 -6.28 -6.68
C GLU A 359 -14.28 -4.86 -6.22
N SER A 360 -15.37 -4.31 -6.71
CA SER A 360 -15.88 -3.03 -6.20
C SER A 360 -16.73 -3.24 -4.94
N LEU A 361 -16.27 -2.69 -3.82
CA LEU A 361 -16.82 -2.95 -2.49
C LEU A 361 -17.08 -1.64 -1.70
N PRO A 362 -17.76 -0.62 -2.27
CA PRO A 362 -17.92 0.69 -1.65
C PRO A 362 -18.68 0.64 -0.32
N ALA A 363 -19.72 -0.19 -0.20
CA ALA A 363 -20.49 -0.33 1.03
C ALA A 363 -19.66 -0.93 2.18
N ILE A 364 -18.74 -1.85 1.87
CA ILE A 364 -17.82 -2.43 2.84
C ILE A 364 -16.81 -1.38 3.29
N LEU A 365 -16.14 -0.72 2.35
CA LEU A 365 -15.11 0.29 2.64
C LEU A 365 -15.65 1.41 3.52
N LEU A 366 -16.88 1.86 3.30
CA LEU A 366 -17.52 2.91 4.09
C LEU A 366 -18.17 2.40 5.39
N GLY A 367 -18.00 1.12 5.76
CA GLY A 367 -18.59 0.54 6.97
C GLY A 367 -20.12 0.39 6.93
N LYS A 368 -20.73 0.46 5.74
CA LYS A 368 -22.18 0.27 5.54
C LYS A 368 -22.60 -1.20 5.47
N SER A 369 -21.65 -2.08 5.20
CA SER A 369 -21.84 -3.53 5.08
C SER A 369 -20.73 -4.28 5.82
N ALA A 370 -21.05 -5.46 6.36
CA ALA A 370 -20.11 -6.41 6.93
C ALA A 370 -19.85 -7.61 5.98
N ALA A 371 -20.30 -7.53 4.75
CA ALA A 371 -19.99 -8.53 3.72
C ALA A 371 -18.50 -8.63 3.45
N SER A 372 -18.09 -9.62 2.69
CA SER A 372 -16.71 -9.87 2.30
C SER A 372 -16.60 -9.90 0.77
N ARG A 373 -15.40 -9.72 0.26
CA ARG A 373 -15.13 -10.05 -1.14
C ARG A 373 -15.45 -11.51 -1.40
N LYS A 374 -15.80 -11.84 -2.64
CA LYS A 374 -16.18 -13.20 -3.06
C LYS A 374 -15.04 -13.94 -3.75
N ALA A 375 -14.26 -13.25 -4.59
CA ALA A 375 -13.17 -13.87 -5.31
C ALA A 375 -11.97 -14.16 -4.39
N PRO A 376 -11.23 -15.25 -4.60
CA PRO A 376 -10.00 -15.54 -3.88
C PRO A 376 -8.94 -14.47 -4.08
N ILE A 377 -8.02 -14.33 -3.11
CA ILE A 377 -6.83 -13.51 -3.22
C ILE A 377 -5.63 -14.43 -3.42
N TYR A 378 -4.90 -14.23 -4.51
CA TYR A 378 -3.70 -15.01 -4.81
C TYR A 378 -2.44 -14.22 -4.51
N PHE A 379 -1.38 -14.95 -4.14
CA PHE A 379 -0.09 -14.38 -3.85
C PHE A 379 1.00 -15.24 -4.50
N ARG A 380 2.07 -14.58 -4.92
CA ARG A 380 3.31 -15.21 -5.37
C ARG A 380 4.50 -14.56 -4.67
N ARG A 381 5.36 -15.38 -4.10
CA ARG A 381 6.57 -14.92 -3.43
C ARG A 381 7.53 -14.28 -4.43
N PRO A 382 8.30 -13.24 -4.04
CA PRO A 382 9.35 -12.68 -4.88
C PRO A 382 10.34 -13.74 -5.38
N PRO A 383 10.85 -13.61 -6.64
CA PRO A 383 11.70 -14.63 -7.25
C PRO A 383 13.11 -14.73 -6.65
N ASP A 384 13.54 -13.75 -5.89
CA ASP A 384 14.89 -13.66 -5.29
C ASP A 384 14.85 -13.93 -3.78
N ARG A 385 14.31 -15.08 -3.41
CA ARG A 385 14.11 -15.51 -2.01
C ARG A 385 15.36 -15.49 -1.15
N ASP A 386 16.49 -15.87 -1.72
CA ASP A 386 17.80 -15.91 -1.07
C ASP A 386 18.35 -14.54 -0.68
N ALA A 387 17.83 -13.46 -1.28
CA ALA A 387 18.24 -12.11 -0.96
C ALA A 387 17.69 -11.60 0.38
N PHE A 388 16.70 -12.30 0.98
CA PHE A 388 16.00 -11.84 2.17
C PHE A 388 16.10 -12.84 3.31
N TYR A 389 16.79 -12.48 4.38
CA TYR A 389 16.80 -13.15 5.68
C TYR A 389 17.20 -14.63 5.67
N GLY A 390 17.60 -15.15 4.52
CA GLY A 390 18.06 -16.52 4.37
C GLY A 390 17.00 -17.61 4.52
N ASP A 391 15.73 -17.26 4.46
CA ASP A 391 14.60 -18.19 4.56
C ASP A 391 14.27 -18.76 3.17
N ASN A 392 14.87 -19.89 2.80
CA ASN A 392 14.68 -20.51 1.48
C ASN A 392 13.50 -21.49 1.43
N ASP A 393 13.10 -22.05 2.58
CA ASP A 393 12.05 -23.09 2.66
C ASP A 393 10.64 -22.50 2.89
N LEU A 394 10.38 -21.33 2.34
CA LEU A 394 9.08 -20.67 2.47
C LEU A 394 8.24 -20.88 1.20
N PRO A 395 6.91 -21.03 1.37
CA PRO A 395 6.00 -21.28 0.25
C PRO A 395 6.10 -20.25 -0.87
N ASP A 396 5.95 -20.69 -2.12
CA ASP A 396 6.01 -19.87 -3.33
C ASP A 396 4.70 -19.22 -3.70
N LEU A 397 3.60 -19.96 -3.48
CA LEU A 397 2.24 -19.58 -3.84
C LEU A 397 1.35 -19.60 -2.62
N ALA A 398 0.37 -18.71 -2.60
CA ALA A 398 -0.70 -18.78 -1.62
C ALA A 398 -2.03 -18.33 -2.20
N VAL A 399 -3.12 -18.83 -1.61
CA VAL A 399 -4.48 -18.35 -1.85
C VAL A 399 -5.23 -18.15 -0.54
N ARG A 400 -5.99 -17.05 -0.44
CA ARG A 400 -6.94 -16.77 0.62
C ARG A 400 -8.35 -16.83 0.04
N ASP A 401 -9.13 -17.86 0.42
CA ASP A 401 -10.48 -18.12 -0.10
C ASP A 401 -11.45 -18.43 1.04
N GLY A 402 -12.49 -17.63 1.21
CA GLY A 402 -13.44 -17.77 2.32
C GLY A 402 -12.73 -17.73 3.69
N GLN A 403 -12.84 -18.78 4.48
CA GLN A 403 -12.13 -18.94 5.76
C GLN A 403 -10.74 -19.57 5.61
N TRP A 404 -10.40 -20.06 4.43
CA TRP A 404 -9.19 -20.85 4.22
C TRP A 404 -8.03 -20.01 3.72
N LYS A 405 -6.83 -20.29 4.18
CA LYS A 405 -5.58 -19.89 3.57
C LYS A 405 -4.74 -21.13 3.27
N PHE A 406 -4.33 -21.22 2.03
CA PHE A 406 -3.52 -22.33 1.53
C PHE A 406 -2.22 -21.78 0.95
N LEU A 407 -1.13 -22.51 1.18
CA LEU A 407 0.21 -22.20 0.65
C LEU A 407 0.84 -23.48 0.09
N CYS A 408 1.66 -23.35 -0.93
CA CYS A 408 2.44 -24.45 -1.52
C CYS A 408 3.64 -23.95 -2.32
N GLU A 409 4.50 -24.86 -2.76
CA GLU A 409 5.54 -24.59 -3.73
C GLU A 409 4.96 -24.42 -5.16
N TYR A 410 5.77 -24.00 -6.14
CA TYR A 410 5.33 -23.79 -7.53
C TYR A 410 4.77 -25.06 -8.19
N ASP A 411 5.23 -26.24 -7.78
CA ASP A 411 4.75 -27.54 -8.27
C ASP A 411 3.59 -28.11 -7.45
N GLY A 412 3.20 -27.41 -6.38
CA GLY A 412 2.12 -27.82 -5.48
C GLY A 412 2.55 -28.74 -4.34
N THR A 413 3.85 -28.99 -4.19
CA THR A 413 4.41 -29.72 -3.04
C THR A 413 4.39 -28.89 -1.77
N GLU A 414 4.69 -29.47 -0.62
CA GLU A 414 4.74 -28.85 0.71
C GLU A 414 3.46 -28.05 1.04
N PRO A 415 2.26 -28.65 0.94
CA PRO A 415 1.02 -27.94 1.18
C PRO A 415 0.83 -27.56 2.64
N GLU A 416 0.49 -26.30 2.89
CA GLU A 416 0.05 -25.80 4.18
C GLU A 416 -1.39 -25.27 4.06
N LEU A 417 -2.31 -25.68 4.96
CA LEU A 417 -3.71 -25.24 4.97
C LEU A 417 -4.08 -24.76 6.37
N PHE A 418 -4.65 -23.56 6.47
CA PHE A 418 -5.05 -22.92 7.72
C PHE A 418 -6.50 -22.44 7.69
N ASP A 419 -7.21 -22.62 8.81
CA ASP A 419 -8.55 -22.04 9.06
C ASP A 419 -8.39 -20.66 9.72
N MET A 420 -8.55 -19.60 8.96
CA MET A 420 -8.29 -18.23 9.40
C MET A 420 -9.31 -17.68 10.42
N GLU A 421 -10.44 -18.36 10.62
CA GLU A 421 -11.39 -18.02 11.67
C GLU A 421 -10.93 -18.52 13.03
N LYS A 422 -10.27 -19.69 13.06
CA LYS A 422 -9.84 -20.38 14.29
C LYS A 422 -8.35 -20.21 14.57
N ASP A 423 -7.53 -20.08 13.54
CA ASP A 423 -6.06 -20.03 13.62
C ASP A 423 -5.48 -18.91 12.77
N ARG A 424 -5.66 -17.67 13.22
CA ARG A 424 -5.14 -16.49 12.53
C ARG A 424 -3.61 -16.39 12.54
N GLY A 425 -2.97 -17.14 13.43
CA GLY A 425 -1.51 -17.19 13.59
C GLY A 425 -0.82 -18.22 12.71
N GLU A 426 -1.58 -19.01 11.92
CA GLU A 426 -1.04 -20.06 11.03
C GLU A 426 -0.15 -21.06 11.80
N THR A 427 -0.64 -21.52 12.97
CA THR A 427 0.12 -22.37 13.89
C THR A 427 -0.11 -23.86 13.68
N ARG A 428 -1.25 -24.24 13.06
CA ARG A 428 -1.65 -25.63 12.87
C ARG A 428 -1.96 -25.91 11.39
N ASN A 429 -1.06 -26.61 10.71
CA ASN A 429 -1.29 -27.09 9.36
C ASN A 429 -2.38 -28.18 9.33
N LEU A 430 -3.47 -27.94 8.62
CA LEU A 430 -4.62 -28.83 8.46
C LEU A 430 -4.60 -29.62 7.14
N ALA A 431 -3.55 -29.53 6.32
CA ALA A 431 -3.49 -30.12 4.98
C ALA A 431 -3.79 -31.63 4.99
N ALA A 432 -3.22 -32.38 5.94
CA ALA A 432 -3.46 -33.82 6.06
C ALA A 432 -4.93 -34.18 6.41
N GLN A 433 -5.67 -33.25 7.03
CA GLN A 433 -7.04 -33.46 7.47
C GLN A 433 -8.09 -33.12 6.37
N HIS A 434 -7.67 -32.34 5.35
CA HIS A 434 -8.55 -31.83 4.29
C HIS A 434 -7.97 -32.04 2.88
N PRO A 435 -7.71 -33.31 2.45
CA PRO A 435 -7.04 -33.59 1.17
C PRO A 435 -7.78 -33.03 -0.05
N ASP A 436 -9.11 -32.98 -0.02
CA ASP A 436 -9.91 -32.43 -1.11
C ASP A 436 -9.73 -30.90 -1.26
N LEU A 437 -9.65 -30.17 -0.14
CA LEU A 437 -9.34 -28.74 -0.16
C LEU A 437 -7.90 -28.49 -0.63
N VAL A 438 -6.96 -29.30 -0.19
CA VAL A 438 -5.57 -29.23 -0.67
C VAL A 438 -5.53 -29.39 -2.19
N LYS A 439 -6.16 -30.45 -2.73
CA LYS A 439 -6.23 -30.67 -4.18
C LYS A 439 -6.86 -29.47 -4.92
N LYS A 440 -8.01 -28.96 -4.42
CA LYS A 440 -8.70 -27.77 -4.99
C LYS A 440 -7.78 -26.57 -5.04
N PHE A 441 -7.15 -26.22 -3.91
CA PHE A 441 -6.35 -25.01 -3.80
C PHE A 441 -5.02 -25.11 -4.53
N THR A 442 -4.38 -26.29 -4.54
CA THR A 442 -3.18 -26.55 -5.34
C THR A 442 -3.47 -26.28 -6.83
N GLN A 443 -4.55 -26.86 -7.37
CA GLN A 443 -4.95 -26.63 -8.75
C GLN A 443 -5.22 -25.15 -9.03
N ALA A 444 -5.91 -24.45 -8.12
CA ALA A 444 -6.22 -23.04 -8.27
C ALA A 444 -4.97 -22.15 -8.24
N CYS A 445 -4.03 -22.39 -7.31
CA CYS A 445 -2.77 -21.66 -7.22
C CYS A 445 -1.92 -21.85 -8.48
N ILE A 446 -1.74 -23.09 -8.94
CA ILE A 446 -0.97 -23.42 -10.14
C ILE A 446 -1.62 -22.82 -11.40
N ALA A 447 -2.95 -22.93 -11.53
CA ALA A 447 -3.68 -22.34 -12.65
C ALA A 447 -3.53 -20.81 -12.68
N TRP A 448 -3.68 -20.13 -11.54
CA TRP A 448 -3.47 -18.70 -11.43
C TRP A 448 -2.01 -18.33 -11.76
N HIS A 449 -1.03 -19.03 -11.18
CA HIS A 449 0.40 -18.79 -11.45
C HIS A 449 0.70 -18.88 -12.96
N LYS A 450 0.23 -19.94 -13.63
CA LYS A 450 0.42 -20.14 -15.08
C LYS A 450 -0.30 -19.11 -15.95
N SER A 451 -1.36 -18.47 -15.43
CA SER A 451 -2.07 -17.40 -16.14
C SER A 451 -1.35 -16.05 -16.12
N MET A 452 -0.32 -15.91 -15.28
CA MET A 452 0.47 -14.71 -15.16
C MET A 452 1.73 -14.78 -16.04
N PRO A 453 2.27 -13.64 -16.49
CA PRO A 453 3.58 -13.62 -17.14
C PRO A 453 4.64 -14.29 -16.27
N PRO A 454 5.53 -15.11 -16.87
CA PRO A 454 6.61 -15.74 -16.11
C PRO A 454 7.63 -14.70 -15.64
N ASP A 455 8.31 -15.02 -14.56
CA ASP A 455 9.56 -14.39 -14.12
C ASP A 455 10.68 -15.45 -14.09
N ASN A 456 11.88 -15.07 -13.68
CA ASN A 456 13.01 -15.99 -13.57
C ASN A 456 13.16 -16.57 -12.15
N GLY A 457 12.04 -16.67 -11.41
CA GLY A 457 12.01 -17.37 -10.15
C GLY A 457 12.14 -18.88 -10.29
N PRO A 458 12.31 -19.62 -9.21
CA PRO A 458 12.36 -21.06 -9.23
C PRO A 458 11.05 -21.63 -9.78
N GLN A 459 11.14 -22.67 -10.58
CA GLN A 459 9.99 -23.36 -11.19
C GLN A 459 9.55 -24.57 -10.36
N LEU A 460 10.45 -25.13 -9.57
CA LEU A 460 10.24 -26.34 -8.77
C LEU A 460 10.76 -26.13 -7.34
N ALA A 461 10.22 -26.90 -6.42
CA ALA A 461 10.73 -26.96 -5.05
C ALA A 461 12.22 -27.33 -5.04
N GLY A 462 13.01 -26.62 -4.27
CA GLY A 462 14.45 -26.87 -4.14
C GLY A 462 15.34 -26.28 -5.22
N ASP A 463 14.81 -25.61 -6.25
CA ASP A 463 15.61 -24.92 -7.29
C ASP A 463 16.51 -23.82 -6.71
N PHE A 464 16.18 -23.32 -5.55
CA PHE A 464 16.96 -22.36 -4.77
C PHE A 464 17.49 -23.01 -3.47
N ARG A 465 18.32 -24.03 -3.60
CA ARG A 465 19.14 -24.46 -2.47
C ARG A 465 20.18 -23.38 -2.16
N ARG A 466 20.33 -23.00 -0.89
CA ARG A 466 21.40 -22.11 -0.46
C ARG A 466 22.73 -22.58 -1.06
N PRO A 467 23.54 -21.68 -1.62
CA PRO A 467 24.96 -21.89 -1.61
C PRO A 467 25.34 -22.09 -0.13
N THR A 468 25.94 -23.22 0.21
CA THR A 468 26.49 -23.47 1.54
C THR A 468 27.13 -22.17 2.06
N PRO A 469 26.87 -21.74 3.32
CA PRO A 469 27.48 -20.53 3.83
C PRO A 469 28.97 -20.64 3.57
N ARG A 470 29.54 -19.71 2.85
CA ARG A 470 31.00 -19.61 2.77
C ARG A 470 31.45 -19.41 4.19
N ASN A 471 31.99 -20.49 4.76
CA ASN A 471 32.69 -20.45 6.03
C ASN A 471 33.52 -19.17 6.04
N PRO A 472 33.35 -18.21 6.98
CA PRO A 472 34.27 -17.12 7.09
C PRO A 472 35.62 -17.74 7.43
N LYS A 473 36.41 -17.99 6.37
CA LYS A 473 37.75 -18.49 6.55
C LYS A 473 38.50 -17.48 7.35
N LYS A 474 38.94 -17.95 8.51
CA LYS A 474 40.33 -17.82 8.95
C LYS A 474 41.15 -16.86 8.06
N LYS A 475 41.28 -15.65 8.54
CA LYS A 475 42.50 -14.88 8.49
C LYS A 475 42.57 -14.05 9.76
#